data_bbcb583ae697c48e26e15ca5e0805989
#
_entry.id   bbcb583ae697c48e26e15ca5e0805989
#
_cell.length_a   1.000
_cell.length_b   1.000
_cell.length_c   1.000
_cell.angle_alpha   90.00
_cell.angle_beta   90.00
_cell.angle_gamma   90.00
#
_symmetry.space_group_name_H-M   'P 1'
#
loop_
_entity.id
_entity.type
_entity.pdbx_description
1 polymer ?
#
loop_
_entity_poly.entity_id
_entity_poly.type
_entity_poly.pdbx_seq_one_letter_code
_entity_poly.pdbx_strand_id
1 'polypeptide(L)'
;LPIRHSPRVLAYRNKMEFSFGDEYKDGPLALGMHKRGSFYDIVTVEDCRIVDGDFRAILMATLAYFREQEIFFYHRLRHTGYLRHLLVRKAVKTGEILVDLITTTQDWRNVQEQEPDERAKIEAALLEKQGRCPHAGTVNEEKEKQLLAGWKDVLLALSLEGTLKGVLHTKNDSVADVVKNEGTEVLFGQDYFYEELLGLRFQIS
;
A
#
# COMPACT_ATOMS: atom_id res chain seq x y z
N LEU A 1 -28.50 10.59 -28.54
CA LEU A 1 -28.08 11.35 -27.35
C LEU A 1 -26.65 11.84 -27.55
N PRO A 2 -26.34 13.12 -27.24
CA PRO A 2 -24.98 13.65 -27.38
C PRO A 2 -24.05 12.97 -26.37
N ILE A 3 -22.85 12.62 -26.81
CA ILE A 3 -21.79 12.13 -25.90
C ILE A 3 -21.24 13.35 -25.15
N ARG A 4 -21.29 13.29 -23.81
CA ARG A 4 -20.64 14.29 -22.96
C ARG A 4 -19.24 13.79 -22.59
N HIS A 5 -18.24 14.57 -22.94
CA HIS A 5 -16.85 14.27 -22.55
C HIS A 5 -16.61 14.58 -21.07
N SER A 6 -15.57 13.95 -20.49
CA SER A 6 -15.11 14.29 -19.14
C SER A 6 -14.56 15.72 -19.12
N PRO A 7 -14.85 16.52 -18.11
CA PRO A 7 -14.25 17.85 -17.94
C PRO A 7 -12.73 17.79 -17.67
N ARG A 8 -12.22 16.65 -17.22
CA ARG A 8 -10.79 16.38 -17.01
C ARG A 8 -10.40 15.10 -17.72
N VAL A 9 -9.36 15.17 -18.55
CA VAL A 9 -8.80 14.01 -19.26
C VAL A 9 -7.52 13.50 -18.61
N LEU A 10 -6.91 14.30 -17.73
CA LEU A 10 -5.73 13.98 -16.92
C LEU A 10 -6.03 14.27 -15.45
N ALA A 11 -5.29 13.65 -14.54
CA ALA A 11 -5.39 13.83 -13.08
C ALA A 11 -6.84 13.73 -12.57
N TYR A 12 -7.62 12.80 -13.13
CA TYR A 12 -9.03 12.65 -12.78
C TYR A 12 -9.29 11.60 -11.68
N ARG A 13 -8.31 10.74 -11.40
CA ARG A 13 -8.43 9.72 -10.36
C ARG A 13 -8.25 10.35 -8.98
N ASN A 14 -9.16 10.05 -8.09
CA ASN A 14 -9.15 10.51 -6.70
C ASN A 14 -8.87 9.39 -5.69
N LYS A 15 -8.71 8.16 -6.17
CA LYS A 15 -8.29 6.98 -5.39
C LYS A 15 -7.38 6.10 -6.23
N MET A 16 -6.25 5.71 -5.67
CA MET A 16 -5.35 4.71 -6.24
C MET A 16 -4.90 3.75 -5.16
N GLU A 17 -4.84 2.49 -5.54
CA GLU A 17 -4.22 1.41 -4.78
C GLU A 17 -3.04 0.92 -5.60
N PHE A 18 -1.84 1.22 -5.11
CA PHE A 18 -0.59 0.78 -5.70
C PHE A 18 -0.15 -0.51 -5.03
N SER A 19 0.36 -1.46 -5.80
CA SER A 19 0.89 -2.73 -5.29
C SER A 19 2.39 -2.67 -5.12
N PHE A 20 2.91 -3.23 -4.03
CA PHE A 20 4.33 -3.57 -3.91
C PHE A 20 4.62 -4.88 -4.64
N GLY A 21 5.80 -4.98 -5.20
CA GLY A 21 6.27 -6.14 -5.94
C GLY A 21 7.65 -5.93 -6.53
N ASP A 22 7.96 -6.68 -7.57
CA ASP A 22 9.14 -6.49 -8.41
C ASP A 22 8.74 -6.28 -9.88
N GLU A 23 9.57 -5.61 -10.64
CA GLU A 23 9.30 -5.35 -12.08
C GLU A 23 9.57 -6.60 -12.94
N TYR A 24 10.45 -7.44 -12.46
CA TYR A 24 10.82 -8.74 -13.00
C TYR A 24 11.27 -9.63 -11.86
N LYS A 25 11.19 -10.94 -12.03
CA LYS A 25 11.52 -11.92 -11.00
C LYS A 25 12.86 -11.62 -10.31
N ASP A 26 12.83 -11.55 -8.99
CA ASP A 26 13.98 -11.24 -8.12
C ASP A 26 14.61 -9.86 -8.42
N GLY A 27 13.84 -8.94 -8.99
CA GLY A 27 14.23 -7.55 -9.22
C GLY A 27 14.14 -6.67 -7.97
N PRO A 28 14.50 -5.39 -8.10
CA PRO A 28 14.39 -4.46 -6.98
C PRO A 28 12.93 -4.21 -6.61
N LEU A 29 12.70 -3.84 -5.34
CA LEU A 29 11.37 -3.44 -4.88
C LEU A 29 10.77 -2.39 -5.81
N ALA A 30 9.57 -2.63 -6.28
CA ALA A 30 8.77 -1.72 -7.07
C ALA A 30 7.45 -1.38 -6.34
N LEU A 31 6.90 -0.21 -6.60
CA LEU A 31 5.59 0.20 -6.12
C LEU A 31 4.84 0.86 -7.28
N GLY A 32 3.68 0.32 -7.63
CA GLY A 32 2.95 0.83 -8.77
C GLY A 32 1.78 -0.03 -9.20
N MET A 33 1.68 -0.28 -10.49
CA MET A 33 0.56 -1.01 -11.09
C MET A 33 1.05 -2.31 -11.73
N HIS A 34 0.14 -3.30 -11.81
CA HIS A 34 0.42 -4.54 -12.52
C HIS A 34 0.76 -4.26 -13.98
N LYS A 35 1.83 -4.88 -14.46
CA LYS A 35 2.22 -4.86 -15.86
C LYS A 35 1.16 -5.55 -16.71
N ARG A 36 0.82 -4.94 -17.83
CA ARG A 36 -0.17 -5.52 -18.75
C ARG A 36 0.28 -6.91 -19.21
N GLY A 37 -0.57 -7.91 -18.98
CA GLY A 37 -0.30 -9.32 -19.35
C GLY A 37 0.53 -10.10 -18.34
N SER A 38 0.89 -9.49 -17.20
CA SER A 38 1.51 -10.18 -16.06
C SER A 38 0.65 -10.02 -14.80
N PHE A 39 0.58 -11.09 -14.00
CA PHE A 39 -0.09 -11.06 -12.70
C PHE A 39 0.87 -10.73 -11.55
N TYR A 40 2.16 -10.78 -11.80
CA TYR A 40 3.19 -10.68 -10.76
C TYR A 40 4.02 -9.40 -10.88
N ASP A 41 4.36 -9.01 -12.12
CA ASP A 41 5.27 -7.88 -12.36
C ASP A 41 4.58 -6.56 -12.04
N ILE A 42 5.25 -5.72 -11.24
CA ILE A 42 4.80 -4.38 -10.87
C ILE A 42 5.66 -3.33 -11.57
N VAL A 43 5.03 -2.44 -12.29
CA VAL A 43 5.70 -1.29 -12.94
C VAL A 43 5.54 -0.07 -12.05
N THR A 44 6.65 0.56 -11.69
CA THR A 44 6.64 1.84 -10.99
C THR A 44 6.09 2.93 -11.91
N VAL A 45 5.00 3.59 -11.47
CA VAL A 45 4.22 4.51 -12.31
C VAL A 45 4.50 5.97 -11.94
N GLU A 46 5.77 6.37 -11.98
CA GLU A 46 6.22 7.74 -11.66
C GLU A 46 5.63 8.82 -12.57
N ASP A 47 5.32 8.48 -13.84
CA ASP A 47 4.74 9.37 -14.84
C ASP A 47 3.24 9.18 -15.04
N CYS A 48 2.55 8.55 -14.10
CA CYS A 48 1.12 8.27 -14.26
C CYS A 48 0.31 9.55 -14.41
N ARG A 49 -0.30 9.74 -15.58
CA ARG A 49 -1.03 10.97 -15.94
C ARG A 49 -2.49 10.97 -15.50
N ILE A 50 -3.03 9.84 -15.04
CA ILE A 50 -4.41 9.74 -14.56
C ILE A 50 -4.57 10.23 -13.11
N VAL A 51 -3.45 10.31 -12.37
CA VAL A 51 -3.38 10.89 -11.01
C VAL A 51 -2.61 12.21 -11.01
N ASP A 52 -2.83 13.03 -10.00
CA ASP A 52 -2.11 14.30 -9.86
C ASP A 52 -0.69 14.13 -9.26
N GLY A 53 0.01 15.25 -9.07
CA GLY A 53 1.38 15.27 -8.56
C GLY A 53 1.54 14.68 -7.18
N ASP A 54 0.55 14.89 -6.28
CA ASP A 54 0.62 14.43 -4.91
C ASP A 54 0.67 12.90 -4.80
N PHE A 55 -0.14 12.19 -5.62
CA PHE A 55 -0.09 10.72 -5.67
C PHE A 55 1.30 10.20 -6.07
N ARG A 56 1.91 10.84 -7.06
CA ARG A 56 3.24 10.45 -7.54
C ARG A 56 4.32 10.76 -6.51
N ALA A 57 4.24 11.92 -5.85
CA ALA A 57 5.18 12.31 -4.80
C ALA A 57 5.11 11.34 -3.61
N ILE A 58 3.90 10.98 -3.16
CA ILE A 58 3.67 10.01 -2.08
C ILE A 58 4.19 8.63 -2.48
N LEU A 59 3.88 8.15 -3.69
CA LEU A 59 4.34 6.86 -4.21
C LEU A 59 5.87 6.79 -4.22
N MET A 60 6.54 7.78 -4.82
CA MET A 60 7.99 7.78 -4.97
C MET A 60 8.73 7.90 -3.64
N ALA A 61 8.23 8.74 -2.72
CA ALA A 61 8.80 8.87 -1.39
C ALA A 61 8.65 7.57 -0.57
N THR A 62 7.48 6.92 -0.66
CA THR A 62 7.22 5.63 -0.01
C THR A 62 8.15 4.55 -0.57
N LEU A 63 8.28 4.45 -1.90
CA LEU A 63 9.16 3.48 -2.53
C LEU A 63 10.63 3.68 -2.15
N ALA A 64 11.10 4.94 -2.20
CA ALA A 64 12.48 5.28 -1.82
C ALA A 64 12.77 4.89 -0.37
N TYR A 65 11.86 5.21 0.55
CA TYR A 65 12.00 4.87 1.96
C TYR A 65 12.12 3.38 2.18
N PHE A 66 11.20 2.55 1.67
CA PHE A 66 11.23 1.11 1.90
C PHE A 66 12.36 0.39 1.16
N ARG A 67 12.86 0.93 0.05
CA ARG A 67 14.09 0.45 -0.59
C ARG A 67 15.32 0.66 0.29
N GLU A 68 15.45 1.84 0.91
CA GLU A 68 16.54 2.16 1.83
C GLU A 68 16.50 1.28 3.09
N GLN A 69 15.31 0.94 3.57
CA GLN A 69 15.14 0.06 4.73
C GLN A 69 15.26 -1.44 4.39
N GLU A 70 15.45 -1.80 3.11
CA GLU A 70 15.55 -3.19 2.62
C GLU A 70 14.36 -4.07 3.05
N ILE A 71 13.14 -3.49 2.99
CA ILE A 71 11.90 -4.18 3.39
C ILE A 71 11.34 -4.96 2.19
N PHE A 72 10.99 -6.24 2.42
CA PHE A 72 10.46 -7.10 1.36
C PHE A 72 8.95 -6.96 1.19
N PHE A 73 8.50 -7.09 -0.07
CA PHE A 73 7.09 -7.14 -0.41
C PHE A 73 6.50 -8.54 -0.18
N TYR A 74 5.18 -8.60 -0.02
CA TYR A 74 4.44 -9.84 0.08
C TYR A 74 4.40 -10.57 -1.26
N HIS A 75 5.02 -11.76 -1.30
CA HIS A 75 5.08 -12.59 -2.49
C HIS A 75 3.87 -13.52 -2.57
N ARG A 76 2.96 -13.29 -3.52
CA ARG A 76 1.67 -13.97 -3.64
C ARG A 76 1.73 -15.48 -3.76
N LEU A 77 2.77 -16.04 -4.39
CA LEU A 77 2.92 -17.49 -4.55
C LEU A 77 3.51 -18.18 -3.31
N ARG A 78 4.36 -17.46 -2.58
CA ARG A 78 5.00 -17.99 -1.37
C ARG A 78 4.19 -17.66 -0.12
N HIS A 79 3.23 -16.73 -0.22
CA HIS A 79 2.46 -16.16 0.88
C HIS A 79 3.32 -15.61 2.01
N THR A 80 4.49 -15.07 1.67
CA THR A 80 5.48 -14.52 2.59
C THR A 80 5.89 -13.12 2.21
N GLY A 81 6.22 -12.28 3.20
CA GLY A 81 6.66 -10.90 3.02
C GLY A 81 5.77 -9.90 3.73
N TYR A 82 6.18 -8.64 3.77
CA TYR A 82 5.57 -7.62 4.60
C TYR A 82 4.72 -6.62 3.82
N LEU A 83 5.30 -5.91 2.84
CA LEU A 83 4.63 -4.83 2.10
C LEU A 83 3.61 -5.37 1.09
N ARG A 84 2.37 -4.89 1.12
CA ARG A 84 1.31 -5.32 0.18
C ARG A 84 0.87 -4.20 -0.74
N HIS A 85 0.27 -3.15 -0.19
CA HIS A 85 -0.32 -2.07 -0.99
C HIS A 85 -0.10 -0.70 -0.35
N LEU A 86 -0.15 0.33 -1.17
CA LEU A 86 -0.25 1.72 -0.77
C LEU A 86 -1.55 2.29 -1.34
N LEU A 87 -2.48 2.63 -0.48
CA LEU A 87 -3.73 3.27 -0.86
C LEU A 87 -3.61 4.78 -0.64
N VAL A 88 -3.87 5.55 -1.69
CA VAL A 88 -3.92 7.02 -1.62
C VAL A 88 -5.28 7.49 -2.09
N ARG A 89 -5.90 8.36 -1.30
CA ARG A 89 -7.16 9.05 -1.62
C ARG A 89 -6.96 10.55 -1.51
N LYS A 90 -7.53 11.31 -2.44
CA LYS A 90 -7.51 12.77 -2.41
C LYS A 90 -8.86 13.32 -2.77
N ALA A 91 -9.39 14.19 -1.93
CA ALA A 91 -10.59 14.94 -2.21
C ALA A 91 -10.35 15.93 -3.36
N VAL A 92 -11.28 16.01 -4.29
CA VAL A 92 -11.14 16.87 -5.48
C VAL A 92 -11.40 18.34 -5.14
N LYS A 93 -12.31 18.62 -4.21
CA LYS A 93 -12.71 19.98 -3.83
C LYS A 93 -11.95 20.52 -2.64
N THR A 94 -11.79 19.72 -1.59
CA THR A 94 -11.11 20.15 -0.37
C THR A 94 -9.59 19.98 -0.45
N GLY A 95 -9.09 19.14 -1.38
CA GLY A 95 -7.68 18.82 -1.48
C GLY A 95 -7.14 17.98 -0.33
N GLU A 96 -8.01 17.44 0.52
CA GLU A 96 -7.61 16.61 1.66
C GLU A 96 -7.14 15.23 1.19
N ILE A 97 -6.04 14.73 1.79
CA ILE A 97 -5.36 13.48 1.39
C ILE A 97 -5.36 12.51 2.56
N LEU A 98 -5.68 11.24 2.26
CA LEU A 98 -5.53 10.11 3.17
C LEU A 98 -4.62 9.08 2.51
N VAL A 99 -3.63 8.60 3.28
CA VAL A 99 -2.67 7.58 2.84
C VAL A 99 -2.75 6.41 3.79
N ASP A 100 -2.86 5.19 3.26
CA ASP A 100 -2.91 3.95 4.03
C ASP A 100 -1.88 2.96 3.48
N LEU A 101 -0.98 2.49 4.34
CA LEU A 101 -0.03 1.43 4.06
C LEU A 101 -0.64 0.11 4.50
N ILE A 102 -0.78 -0.82 3.57
CA ILE A 102 -1.28 -2.16 3.85
C ILE A 102 -0.11 -3.14 3.90
N THR A 103 0.02 -3.85 5.03
CA THR A 103 1.08 -4.84 5.24
C THR A 103 0.51 -6.16 5.77
N THR A 104 1.34 -7.19 5.82
CA THR A 104 1.08 -8.37 6.64
C THR A 104 1.59 -8.15 8.06
N THR A 105 1.34 -9.12 8.95
CA THR A 105 1.98 -9.18 10.29
C THR A 105 3.31 -9.92 10.28
N GLN A 106 3.81 -10.36 9.11
CA GLN A 106 5.01 -11.16 8.98
C GLN A 106 6.30 -10.35 9.16
N ASP A 107 7.33 -10.98 9.71
CA ASP A 107 8.67 -10.38 9.81
C ASP A 107 9.28 -10.22 8.41
N TRP A 108 9.66 -8.98 8.04
CA TRP A 108 10.26 -8.66 6.73
C TRP A 108 11.68 -9.18 6.53
N ARG A 109 12.36 -9.67 7.60
CA ARG A 109 13.75 -10.14 7.55
C ARG A 109 13.89 -11.64 7.32
N ASN A 110 12.84 -12.41 7.55
CA ASN A 110 12.90 -13.88 7.53
C ASN A 110 12.58 -14.53 6.19
N VAL A 111 12.41 -13.77 5.13
CA VAL A 111 11.84 -14.27 3.86
C VAL A 111 12.87 -15.04 2.99
N GLN A 112 14.17 -14.96 3.26
CA GLN A 112 15.17 -15.44 2.30
C GLN A 112 15.96 -16.70 2.67
N GLU A 113 15.98 -17.21 3.91
CA GLU A 113 17.06 -18.14 4.26
C GLU A 113 16.69 -19.52 4.84
N GLN A 114 15.43 -19.82 5.09
CA GLN A 114 15.10 -21.15 5.64
C GLN A 114 14.00 -21.84 4.84
N GLU A 115 14.35 -22.97 4.21
CA GLU A 115 13.30 -23.94 3.85
C GLU A 115 12.53 -24.30 5.14
N PRO A 116 11.21 -24.10 5.19
CA PRO A 116 10.43 -24.41 6.37
C PRO A 116 10.56 -25.90 6.70
N ASP A 117 10.74 -26.22 7.96
CA ASP A 117 10.67 -27.60 8.42
C ASP A 117 9.28 -28.23 8.18
N GLU A 118 9.14 -29.54 8.29
CA GLU A 118 7.90 -30.25 8.03
C GLU A 118 6.73 -29.75 8.91
N ARG A 119 7.01 -29.31 10.13
CA ARG A 119 6.03 -28.78 11.05
C ARG A 119 5.51 -27.41 10.58
N ALA A 120 6.42 -26.54 10.16
CA ALA A 120 6.09 -25.23 9.60
C ALA A 120 5.30 -25.36 8.28
N LYS A 121 5.61 -26.37 7.43
CA LYS A 121 4.85 -26.69 6.21
C LYS A 121 3.41 -27.12 6.52
N ILE A 122 3.22 -27.95 7.56
CA ILE A 122 1.89 -28.40 7.98
C ILE A 122 1.08 -27.24 8.54
N GLU A 123 1.69 -26.40 9.38
CA GLU A 123 1.04 -25.22 9.96
C GLU A 123 0.67 -24.20 8.87
N ALA A 124 1.58 -23.94 7.92
CA ALA A 124 1.32 -23.11 6.76
C ALA A 124 0.12 -23.63 5.93
N ALA A 125 0.07 -24.94 5.65
CA ALA A 125 -1.04 -25.56 4.90
C ALA A 125 -2.38 -25.46 5.67
N LEU A 126 -2.36 -25.48 7.00
CA LEU A 126 -3.57 -25.31 7.81
C LEU A 126 -4.05 -23.84 7.76
N LEU A 127 -3.14 -22.88 7.84
CA LEU A 127 -3.44 -21.45 7.76
C LEU A 127 -3.99 -21.07 6.37
N GLU A 128 -3.41 -21.62 5.30
CA GLU A 128 -3.91 -21.45 3.93
C GLU A 128 -5.35 -21.96 3.76
N LYS A 129 -5.66 -23.13 4.34
CA LYS A 129 -7.05 -23.65 4.33
C LYS A 129 -8.03 -22.74 5.05
N GLN A 130 -7.56 -21.93 6.01
CA GLN A 130 -8.33 -20.91 6.72
C GLN A 130 -8.34 -19.56 5.98
N GLY A 131 -7.67 -19.44 4.82
CA GLY A 131 -7.54 -18.21 4.06
C GLY A 131 -6.62 -17.17 4.72
N ARG A 132 -5.67 -17.62 5.55
CA ARG A 132 -4.67 -16.78 6.23
C ARG A 132 -3.28 -17.07 5.68
N CYS A 133 -2.41 -16.04 5.67
CA CYS A 133 -1.03 -16.20 5.30
C CYS A 133 -0.27 -17.10 6.29
N PRO A 134 0.56 -18.05 5.83
CA PRO A 134 1.47 -18.75 6.70
C PRO A 134 2.50 -17.77 7.29
N HIS A 135 2.67 -17.77 8.60
CA HIS A 135 3.58 -16.82 9.26
C HIS A 135 5.03 -17.33 9.18
N ALA A 136 5.89 -16.54 8.54
CA ALA A 136 7.34 -16.70 8.60
C ALA A 136 7.97 -16.13 9.91
N GLY A 137 7.16 -15.95 10.95
CA GLY A 137 7.46 -15.19 12.17
C GLY A 137 6.68 -13.88 12.20
N THR A 138 6.36 -13.41 13.40
CA THR A 138 5.64 -12.14 13.59
C THR A 138 6.65 -11.00 13.65
N VAL A 139 6.34 -9.89 13.01
CA VAL A 139 7.14 -8.67 13.10
C VAL A 139 7.30 -8.22 14.56
N ASN A 140 8.49 -7.76 14.92
CA ASN A 140 8.72 -7.16 16.22
C ASN A 140 8.02 -5.80 16.28
N GLU A 141 7.05 -5.63 17.18
CA GLU A 141 6.21 -4.44 17.30
C GLU A 141 7.00 -3.14 17.47
N GLU A 142 8.08 -3.14 18.25
CA GLU A 142 8.88 -1.93 18.48
C GLU A 142 9.62 -1.51 17.20
N LYS A 143 10.15 -2.48 16.45
CA LYS A 143 10.80 -2.21 15.17
C LYS A 143 9.80 -1.78 14.10
N GLU A 144 8.60 -2.38 14.09
CA GLU A 144 7.51 -1.96 13.21
C GLU A 144 7.12 -0.50 13.49
N LYS A 145 6.94 -0.13 14.75
CA LYS A 145 6.65 1.26 15.15
C LYS A 145 7.74 2.24 14.69
N GLN A 146 9.00 1.89 14.86
CA GLN A 146 10.12 2.73 14.40
C GLN A 146 10.12 2.88 12.87
N LEU A 147 9.91 1.78 12.13
CA LEU A 147 9.81 1.78 10.68
C LEU A 147 8.65 2.67 10.19
N LEU A 148 7.46 2.48 10.77
CA LEU A 148 6.26 3.23 10.40
C LEU A 148 6.35 4.70 10.79
N ALA A 149 6.98 5.02 11.93
CA ALA A 149 7.25 6.40 12.34
C ALA A 149 8.16 7.11 11.33
N GLY A 150 9.26 6.48 10.90
CA GLY A 150 10.14 7.02 9.88
C GLY A 150 9.43 7.24 8.55
N TRP A 151 8.62 6.28 8.08
CA TRP A 151 7.81 6.44 6.86
C TRP A 151 6.82 7.59 6.97
N LYS A 152 6.09 7.68 8.07
CA LYS A 152 5.19 8.80 8.35
C LYS A 152 5.91 10.14 8.28
N ASP A 153 7.10 10.27 8.89
CA ASP A 153 7.88 11.51 8.91
C ASP A 153 8.34 11.90 7.50
N VAL A 154 8.69 10.92 6.64
CA VAL A 154 8.97 11.15 5.22
C VAL A 154 7.76 11.73 4.51
N LEU A 155 6.55 11.19 4.73
CA LEU A 155 5.34 11.72 4.11
C LEU A 155 4.99 13.14 4.59
N LEU A 156 5.17 13.42 5.88
CA LEU A 156 4.91 14.74 6.46
C LEU A 156 5.89 15.82 5.96
N ALA A 157 7.08 15.42 5.51
CA ALA A 157 8.07 16.33 4.93
C ALA A 157 7.83 16.68 3.47
N LEU A 158 6.87 16.01 2.79
CA LEU A 158 6.57 16.27 1.38
C LEU A 158 5.90 17.63 1.17
N SER A 159 6.31 18.32 0.13
CA SER A 159 5.61 19.51 -0.37
C SER A 159 4.48 19.05 -1.31
N LEU A 160 3.28 18.91 -0.78
CA LEU A 160 2.08 18.51 -1.52
C LEU A 160 1.22 19.73 -1.86
N GLU A 161 0.47 19.67 -2.96
CA GLU A 161 -0.55 20.67 -3.29
C GLU A 161 -1.75 20.55 -2.34
N GLY A 162 -2.14 19.31 -2.00
CA GLY A 162 -3.19 19.00 -1.05
C GLY A 162 -2.70 19.00 0.40
N THR A 163 -3.62 18.72 1.32
CA THR A 163 -3.33 18.64 2.76
C THR A 163 -3.42 17.20 3.23
N LEU A 164 -2.33 16.64 3.74
CA LEU A 164 -2.31 15.32 4.36
C LEU A 164 -3.13 15.36 5.65
N LYS A 165 -4.26 14.66 5.68
CA LYS A 165 -5.18 14.58 6.83
C LYS A 165 -4.97 13.37 7.68
N GLY A 166 -4.53 12.27 7.07
CA GLY A 166 -4.24 11.06 7.80
C GLY A 166 -3.21 10.19 7.11
N VAL A 167 -2.41 9.52 7.92
CA VAL A 167 -1.52 8.42 7.55
C VAL A 167 -1.93 7.23 8.37
N LEU A 168 -2.29 6.15 7.71
CA LEU A 168 -2.83 4.94 8.30
C LEU A 168 -1.90 3.77 8.03
N HIS A 169 -2.00 2.76 8.88
CA HIS A 169 -1.40 1.45 8.68
C HIS A 169 -2.45 0.37 8.89
N THR A 170 -2.72 -0.42 7.87
CA THR A 170 -3.72 -1.49 7.88
C THR A 170 -3.03 -2.86 7.78
N LYS A 171 -3.33 -3.76 8.72
CA LYS A 171 -2.87 -5.15 8.70
C LYS A 171 -3.83 -6.00 7.85
N ASN A 172 -3.26 -6.84 6.98
CA ASN A 172 -3.99 -7.74 6.09
C ASN A 172 -3.20 -9.02 5.85
N ASP A 173 -3.55 -10.07 6.57
CA ASP A 173 -2.95 -11.41 6.45
C ASP A 173 -3.74 -12.34 5.51
N SER A 174 -4.71 -11.82 4.77
CA SER A 174 -5.46 -12.63 3.80
C SER A 174 -4.56 -13.13 2.66
N VAL A 175 -4.67 -14.40 2.29
CA VAL A 175 -4.01 -14.94 1.09
C VAL A 175 -4.62 -14.37 -0.20
N ALA A 176 -5.88 -13.92 -0.14
CA ALA A 176 -6.55 -13.27 -1.27
C ALA A 176 -5.97 -11.87 -1.52
N ASP A 177 -5.96 -11.48 -2.79
CA ASP A 177 -5.55 -10.13 -3.22
C ASP A 177 -6.67 -9.09 -2.99
N VAL A 178 -7.24 -9.12 -1.79
CA VAL A 178 -8.29 -8.21 -1.37
C VAL A 178 -7.82 -7.53 -0.08
N VAL A 179 -7.90 -6.22 -0.03
CA VAL A 179 -7.65 -5.48 1.20
C VAL A 179 -8.76 -5.82 2.19
N LYS A 180 -8.46 -6.73 3.14
CA LYS A 180 -9.28 -6.96 4.31
C LYS A 180 -8.72 -6.14 5.45
N ASN A 181 -9.58 -5.36 6.09
CA ASN A 181 -9.19 -4.64 7.29
C ASN A 181 -9.21 -5.62 8.48
N GLU A 182 -8.03 -6.09 8.90
CA GLU A 182 -7.85 -6.91 10.11
C GLU A 182 -7.34 -6.06 11.29
N GLY A 183 -7.27 -4.74 11.11
CA GLY A 183 -6.89 -3.72 12.09
C GLY A 183 -6.21 -2.56 11.40
N THR A 184 -6.73 -1.35 11.62
CA THR A 184 -6.13 -0.10 11.12
C THR A 184 -5.67 0.74 12.30
N GLU A 185 -4.42 1.17 12.26
CA GLU A 185 -3.82 2.12 13.19
C GLU A 185 -3.68 3.49 12.51
N VAL A 186 -4.00 4.56 13.25
CA VAL A 186 -3.79 5.94 12.80
C VAL A 186 -2.39 6.38 13.24
N LEU A 187 -1.46 6.49 12.30
CA LEU A 187 -0.10 6.95 12.56
C LEU A 187 -0.01 8.48 12.66
N PHE A 188 -0.90 9.18 11.94
CA PHE A 188 -1.01 10.64 11.95
C PHE A 188 -2.42 11.07 11.61
N GLY A 189 -2.90 12.13 12.29
CA GLY A 189 -4.13 12.83 11.99
C GLY A 189 -5.38 12.02 12.27
N GLN A 190 -6.15 11.71 11.24
CA GLN A 190 -7.46 11.04 11.34
C GLN A 190 -7.63 9.99 10.23
N ASP A 191 -8.60 9.09 10.41
CA ASP A 191 -8.91 7.99 9.48
C ASP A 191 -9.95 8.36 8.42
N TYR A 192 -10.26 9.65 8.28
CA TYR A 192 -11.20 10.17 7.30
C TYR A 192 -10.75 11.50 6.72
N PHE A 193 -11.39 11.91 5.63
CA PHE A 193 -11.29 13.24 5.05
C PHE A 193 -12.67 13.71 4.57
N TYR A 194 -12.78 15.00 4.25
CA TYR A 194 -14.00 15.55 3.72
C TYR A 194 -13.89 15.84 2.23
N GLU A 195 -14.95 15.48 1.50
CA GLU A 195 -15.16 15.87 0.10
C GLU A 195 -16.46 16.68 -0.03
N GLU A 196 -16.51 17.56 -1.02
CA GLU A 196 -17.70 18.36 -1.32
C GLU A 196 -18.22 18.03 -2.71
N LEU A 197 -19.50 17.69 -2.80
CA LEU A 197 -20.19 17.42 -4.05
C LEU A 197 -21.58 18.03 -4.04
N LEU A 198 -21.87 18.86 -5.05
CA LEU A 198 -23.19 19.53 -5.22
C LEU A 198 -23.64 20.32 -3.99
N GLY A 199 -22.71 20.95 -3.28
CA GLY A 199 -22.99 21.72 -2.06
C GLY A 199 -23.17 20.88 -0.80
N LEU A 200 -23.02 19.57 -0.88
CA LEU A 200 -23.05 18.65 0.27
C LEU A 200 -21.63 18.26 0.67
N ARG A 201 -21.41 18.12 1.96
CA ARG A 201 -20.14 17.67 2.55
C ARG A 201 -20.24 16.21 2.96
N PHE A 202 -19.31 15.40 2.47
CA PHE A 202 -19.23 13.96 2.75
C PHE A 202 -17.97 13.66 3.56
N GLN A 203 -18.13 12.85 4.60
CA GLN A 203 -17.01 12.23 5.30
C GLN A 203 -16.69 10.92 4.61
N ILE A 204 -15.42 10.72 4.24
CA ILE A 204 -14.91 9.54 3.52
C ILE A 204 -13.77 8.91 4.34
N SER A 205 -13.92 7.66 4.70
CA SER A 205 -12.93 6.83 5.40
C SER A 205 -12.40 5.71 4.53
#